data_63f8f48a3d2460f4cc32938aaaecb52f
#
_entry.id   63f8f48a3d2460f4cc32938aaaecb52f
#
_cell.length_a   1.000
_cell.length_b   1.000
_cell.length_c   1.000
_cell.angle_alpha   90.00
_cell.angle_beta   90.00
_cell.angle_gamma   90.00
#
_symmetry.space_group_name_H-M   'P 1'
#
loop_
_entity.id
_entity.type
_entity.pdbx_description
1 polymer ?
#
loop_
_entity_poly.entity_id
_entity_poly.type
_entity_poly.pdbx_seq_one_letter_code
_entity_poly.pdbx_strand_id
1 'polypeptide(L)'
;DNYEIEVYEPTGRLVRLIRLDRGAVAVTAQDGRVHIEEMAAEAAHENEARVIRQRLAQLPLPETFPAFANLEADALGYLWAEQYRRPGQDEAPWDVFDPEGVLTAQLRLPPRVYPLEIGADYLLALHWDELEIEYVHLYALQRPRRR
;
A
#
# COMPACT_ATOMS: atom_id res chain seq x y z
N ASP A 1 10.27 -12.94 2.22
CA ASP A 1 10.70 -11.53 2.32
C ASP A 1 10.38 -11.01 3.72
N ASN A 2 11.36 -10.42 4.38
CA ASN A 2 11.15 -9.80 5.69
C ASN A 2 10.61 -8.38 5.48
N TYR A 3 9.81 -7.91 6.44
CA TYR A 3 9.40 -6.51 6.47
C TYR A 3 10.61 -5.67 6.88
N GLU A 4 11.31 -5.14 5.88
CA GLU A 4 12.54 -4.38 6.05
C GLU A 4 12.53 -3.14 5.16
N ILE A 5 12.82 -1.97 5.73
CA ILE A 5 12.91 -0.69 5.04
C ILE A 5 14.25 -0.06 5.36
N GLU A 6 15.02 0.20 4.32
CA GLU A 6 16.32 0.86 4.42
C GLU A 6 16.16 2.36 4.15
N VAL A 7 16.70 3.19 5.04
CA VAL A 7 16.68 4.64 4.90
C VAL A 7 18.10 5.13 4.64
N TYR A 8 18.25 5.84 3.53
CA TYR A 8 19.54 6.37 3.07
C TYR A 8 19.55 7.90 3.09
N GLU A 9 20.71 8.47 3.38
CA GLU A 9 21.00 9.88 3.09
C GLU A 9 21.15 10.12 1.58
N PRO A 10 21.02 11.39 1.11
CA PRO A 10 21.27 11.72 -0.29
C PRO A 10 22.69 11.36 -0.79
N THR A 11 23.64 11.17 0.12
CA THR A 11 25.00 10.69 -0.15
C THR A 11 25.08 9.19 -0.44
N GLY A 12 23.99 8.43 -0.26
CA GLY A 12 23.95 6.99 -0.38
C GLY A 12 24.38 6.23 0.89
N ARG A 13 24.60 6.93 2.01
CA ARG A 13 24.94 6.27 3.28
C ARG A 13 23.66 5.75 3.95
N LEU A 14 23.63 4.47 4.29
CA LEU A 14 22.57 3.86 5.10
C LEU A 14 22.59 4.47 6.51
N VAL A 15 21.48 5.06 6.93
CA VAL A 15 21.34 5.72 8.25
C VAL A 15 20.38 5.01 9.17
N ARG A 16 19.46 4.20 8.62
CA ARG A 16 18.50 3.46 9.43
C ARG A 16 18.03 2.21 8.71
N LEU A 17 17.70 1.21 9.50
CA LEU A 17 17.06 -0.02 9.09
C LEU A 17 15.84 -0.25 9.97
N ILE A 18 14.64 -0.20 9.37
CA ILE A 18 13.37 -0.45 10.06
C ILE A 18 12.96 -1.88 9.77
N ARG A 19 12.71 -2.65 10.82
CA ARG A 19 12.25 -4.04 10.72
C ARG A 19 11.02 -4.27 11.58
N LEU A 20 10.04 -4.97 11.01
CA LEU A 20 8.94 -5.54 11.79
C LEU A 20 9.06 -7.06 11.76
N ASP A 21 8.86 -7.67 12.93
CA ASP A 21 8.69 -9.12 13.03
C ASP A 21 7.28 -9.49 12.56
N ARG A 22 7.10 -9.40 11.25
CA ARG A 22 5.88 -9.80 10.54
C ARG A 22 6.28 -10.84 9.52
N GLY A 23 5.88 -12.09 9.77
CA GLY A 23 6.19 -13.21 8.88
C GLY A 23 5.72 -12.96 7.45
N ALA A 24 6.49 -13.45 6.48
CA ALA A 24 6.09 -13.43 5.09
C ALA A 24 4.78 -14.21 4.88
N VAL A 25 3.87 -13.68 4.09
CA VAL A 25 2.59 -14.31 3.77
C VAL A 25 2.71 -15.05 2.44
N ALA A 26 2.53 -16.37 2.48
CA ALA A 26 2.60 -17.19 1.28
C ALA A 26 1.44 -16.88 0.31
N VAL A 27 1.74 -16.84 -0.98
CA VAL A 27 0.74 -16.71 -2.04
C VAL A 27 0.17 -18.10 -2.33
N THR A 28 -1.16 -18.20 -2.31
CA THR A 28 -1.86 -19.45 -2.62
C THR A 28 -2.39 -19.48 -4.05
N ALA A 29 -2.72 -20.67 -4.55
CA ALA A 29 -3.40 -20.81 -5.83
C ALA A 29 -4.77 -20.12 -5.84
N GLN A 30 -5.42 -19.95 -4.68
CA GLN A 30 -6.68 -19.21 -4.57
C GLN A 30 -6.45 -17.71 -4.78
N ASP A 31 -5.39 -17.14 -4.18
CA ASP A 31 -5.05 -15.72 -4.39
C ASP A 31 -4.77 -15.43 -5.87
N GLY A 32 -4.06 -16.35 -6.54
CA GLY A 32 -3.82 -16.23 -7.98
C GLY A 32 -5.11 -16.22 -8.80
N ARG A 33 -6.09 -17.08 -8.47
CA ARG A 33 -7.40 -17.09 -9.15
C ARG A 33 -8.17 -15.80 -8.91
N VAL A 34 -8.22 -15.32 -7.66
CA VAL A 34 -8.91 -14.06 -7.33
C VAL A 34 -8.28 -12.90 -8.07
N HIS A 35 -6.94 -12.80 -8.07
CA HIS A 35 -6.23 -11.75 -8.81
C HIS A 35 -6.55 -11.76 -10.31
N ILE A 36 -6.57 -12.95 -10.95
CA ILE A 36 -6.92 -13.08 -12.37
C ILE A 36 -8.33 -12.56 -12.64
N GLU A 37 -9.29 -12.88 -11.77
CA GLU A 37 -10.68 -12.43 -11.97
C GLU A 37 -10.82 -10.93 -11.69
N GLU A 38 -10.13 -10.37 -10.70
CA GLU A 38 -10.08 -8.91 -10.47
C GLU A 38 -9.55 -8.18 -11.71
N MET A 39 -8.40 -8.60 -12.24
CA MET A 39 -7.84 -8.01 -13.46
C MET A 39 -8.73 -8.18 -14.70
N ALA A 40 -9.42 -9.31 -14.82
CA ALA A 40 -10.34 -9.54 -15.92
C ALA A 40 -11.63 -8.72 -15.80
N ALA A 41 -12.06 -8.38 -14.58
CA ALA A 41 -13.23 -7.54 -14.33
C ALA A 41 -13.02 -6.07 -14.74
N GLU A 42 -11.77 -5.60 -14.77
CA GLU A 42 -11.40 -4.24 -15.23
C GLU A 42 -11.39 -4.10 -16.76
N ALA A 43 -11.52 -5.22 -17.50
CA ALA A 43 -11.47 -5.19 -18.95
C ALA A 43 -12.73 -4.54 -19.55
N ALA A 44 -12.54 -3.69 -20.58
CA ALA A 44 -13.64 -3.03 -21.26
C ALA A 44 -14.57 -3.99 -22.01
N HIS A 45 -14.06 -5.18 -22.41
CA HIS A 45 -14.80 -6.15 -23.21
C HIS A 45 -14.42 -7.60 -22.85
N GLU A 46 -15.36 -8.54 -23.01
CA GLU A 46 -15.17 -9.96 -22.69
C GLU A 46 -13.99 -10.62 -23.47
N ASN A 47 -13.71 -10.17 -24.68
CA ASN A 47 -12.55 -10.67 -25.43
C ASN A 47 -11.22 -10.29 -24.75
N GLU A 48 -11.12 -9.10 -24.20
CA GLU A 48 -9.97 -8.62 -23.42
C GLU A 48 -9.87 -9.39 -22.11
N ALA A 49 -10.95 -9.52 -21.37
CA ALA A 49 -11.01 -10.30 -20.13
C ALA A 49 -10.52 -11.75 -20.35
N ARG A 50 -10.92 -12.38 -21.45
CA ARG A 50 -10.46 -13.71 -21.82
C ARG A 50 -8.95 -13.76 -22.06
N VAL A 51 -8.39 -12.77 -22.76
CA VAL A 51 -6.94 -12.68 -23.01
C VAL A 51 -6.18 -12.49 -21.70
N ILE A 52 -6.67 -11.63 -20.80
CA ILE A 52 -6.09 -11.42 -19.46
C ILE A 52 -6.06 -12.73 -18.69
N ARG A 53 -7.19 -13.46 -18.60
CA ARG A 53 -7.26 -14.77 -17.92
C ARG A 53 -6.25 -15.76 -18.48
N GLN A 54 -6.17 -15.88 -19.81
CA GLN A 54 -5.25 -16.82 -20.48
C GLN A 54 -3.78 -16.46 -20.23
N ARG A 55 -3.42 -15.19 -20.27
CA ARG A 55 -2.04 -14.74 -20.06
C ARG A 55 -1.61 -14.90 -18.62
N LEU A 56 -2.41 -14.45 -17.67
CA LEU A 56 -2.07 -14.50 -16.26
C LEU A 56 -2.05 -15.91 -15.71
N ALA A 57 -2.91 -16.81 -16.20
CA ALA A 57 -2.91 -18.22 -15.81
C ALA A 57 -1.63 -18.99 -16.21
N GLN A 58 -0.81 -18.44 -17.12
CA GLN A 58 0.47 -19.04 -17.54
C GLN A 58 1.67 -18.52 -16.74
N LEU A 59 1.48 -17.47 -15.95
CA LEU A 59 2.57 -16.90 -15.14
C LEU A 59 2.75 -17.69 -13.84
N PRO A 60 4.00 -17.94 -13.43
CA PRO A 60 4.24 -18.53 -12.12
C PRO A 60 3.80 -17.57 -11.02
N LEU A 61 3.18 -18.11 -9.97
CA LEU A 61 2.87 -17.32 -8.78
C LEU A 61 4.16 -17.05 -7.99
N PRO A 62 4.28 -15.85 -7.39
CA PRO A 62 5.35 -15.59 -6.44
C PRO A 62 5.17 -16.47 -5.19
N GLU A 63 6.24 -16.72 -4.46
CA GLU A 63 6.18 -17.53 -3.23
C GLU A 63 5.45 -16.80 -2.11
N THR A 64 5.70 -15.49 -1.99
CA THR A 64 5.12 -14.64 -0.94
C THR A 64 4.64 -13.30 -1.50
N PHE A 65 3.69 -12.68 -0.78
CA PHE A 65 3.30 -11.31 -1.05
C PHE A 65 4.39 -10.33 -0.61
N PRO A 66 4.53 -9.16 -1.28
CA PRO A 66 5.34 -8.07 -0.78
C PRO A 66 4.88 -7.63 0.63
N ALA A 67 5.80 -7.16 1.45
CA ALA A 67 5.49 -6.69 2.79
C ALA A 67 4.69 -5.38 2.77
N PHE A 68 4.97 -4.51 1.80
CA PHE A 68 4.32 -3.22 1.58
C PHE A 68 4.25 -2.90 0.08
N ALA A 69 3.31 -2.02 -0.29
CA ALA A 69 3.09 -1.57 -1.65
C ALA A 69 3.69 -0.18 -1.90
N ASN A 70 3.47 0.76 -0.97
CA ASN A 70 3.91 2.15 -1.08
C ASN A 70 4.60 2.62 0.18
N LEU A 71 5.48 3.61 0.02
CA LEU A 71 6.18 4.29 1.11
C LEU A 71 6.04 5.80 0.90
N GLU A 72 5.57 6.50 1.93
CA GLU A 72 5.43 7.95 1.94
C GLU A 72 6.11 8.52 3.18
N ALA A 73 6.85 9.61 3.01
CA ALA A 73 7.41 10.35 4.13
C ALA A 73 6.57 11.61 4.37
N ASP A 74 6.20 11.87 5.61
CA ASP A 74 5.44 13.06 5.94
C ASP A 74 6.34 14.26 6.31
N ALA A 75 5.71 15.43 6.45
CA ALA A 75 6.40 16.69 6.76
C ALA A 75 7.15 16.69 8.12
N LEU A 76 6.88 15.75 9.00
CA LEU A 76 7.52 15.61 10.31
C LEU A 76 8.55 14.48 10.35
N GLY A 77 8.82 13.83 9.21
CA GLY A 77 9.77 12.73 9.09
C GLY A 77 9.23 11.37 9.53
N TYR A 78 7.91 11.21 9.72
CA TYR A 78 7.30 9.90 9.87
C TYR A 78 7.27 9.19 8.53
N LEU A 79 7.46 7.88 8.57
CA LEU A 79 7.35 7.02 7.41
C LEU A 79 6.01 6.27 7.47
N TRP A 80 5.26 6.36 6.40
CA TRP A 80 3.98 5.69 6.20
C TRP A 80 4.20 4.59 5.16
N ALA A 81 3.95 3.34 5.54
CA ALA A 81 4.10 2.18 4.68
C ALA A 81 2.73 1.53 4.47
N GLU A 82 2.22 1.60 3.24
CA GLU A 82 1.01 0.89 2.87
C GLU A 82 1.32 -0.60 2.76
N GLN A 83 0.63 -1.43 3.52
CA GLN A 83 0.75 -2.88 3.38
C GLN A 83 0.26 -3.32 2.00
N TYR A 84 0.79 -4.42 1.51
CA TYR A 84 0.33 -4.95 0.24
C TYR A 84 -1.14 -5.39 0.33
N ARG A 85 -2.00 -4.84 -0.55
CA ARG A 85 -3.40 -5.25 -0.69
C ARG A 85 -3.47 -6.62 -1.36
N ARG A 86 -3.88 -7.62 -0.62
CA ARG A 86 -4.01 -8.98 -1.17
C ARG A 86 -5.27 -9.08 -2.02
N PRO A 87 -5.27 -9.96 -3.04
CA PRO A 87 -6.46 -10.23 -3.86
C PRO A 87 -7.69 -10.54 -3.01
N GLY A 88 -8.84 -9.95 -3.35
CA GLY A 88 -10.08 -10.07 -2.60
C GLY A 88 -10.19 -9.15 -1.38
N GLN A 89 -9.25 -8.27 -1.14
CA GLN A 89 -9.33 -7.22 -0.13
C GLN A 89 -9.63 -5.86 -0.77
N ASP A 90 -10.52 -5.09 -0.17
CA ASP A 90 -10.86 -3.76 -0.68
C ASP A 90 -9.81 -2.71 -0.29
N GLU A 91 -9.16 -2.90 0.86
CA GLU A 91 -8.24 -1.94 1.47
C GLU A 91 -7.03 -2.64 2.07
N ALA A 92 -5.93 -1.90 2.20
CA ALA A 92 -4.77 -2.28 2.98
C ALA A 92 -4.55 -1.27 4.12
N PRO A 93 -4.10 -1.72 5.31
CA PRO A 93 -3.72 -0.79 6.37
C PRO A 93 -2.38 -0.13 6.06
N TRP A 94 -2.18 1.05 6.64
CA TRP A 94 -0.92 1.76 6.66
C TRP A 94 -0.23 1.59 8.01
N ASP A 95 1.03 1.22 7.99
CA ASP A 95 1.91 1.21 9.15
C ASP A 95 2.62 2.58 9.23
N VAL A 96 2.58 3.23 10.39
CA VAL A 96 3.22 4.55 10.58
C VAL A 96 4.37 4.44 11.57
N PHE A 97 5.55 4.74 11.09
CA PHE A 97 6.78 4.75 11.90
C PHE A 97 7.17 6.19 12.23
N ASP A 98 7.62 6.40 13.45
CA ASP A 98 8.17 7.70 13.84
C ASP A 98 9.57 7.95 13.21
N PRO A 99 10.14 9.18 13.38
CA PRO A 99 11.47 9.47 12.86
C PRO A 99 12.57 8.57 13.40
N GLU A 100 12.36 7.87 14.50
CA GLU A 100 13.28 6.89 15.09
C GLU A 100 13.10 5.49 14.48
N GLY A 101 12.05 5.27 13.66
CA GLY A 101 11.73 4.01 12.99
C GLY A 101 10.90 3.06 13.86
N VAL A 102 10.27 3.57 14.91
CA VAL A 102 9.38 2.79 15.78
C VAL A 102 7.95 2.83 15.22
N LEU A 103 7.29 1.69 15.11
CA LEU A 103 5.88 1.62 14.73
C LEU A 103 5.02 2.29 15.81
N THR A 104 4.37 3.40 15.45
CA THR A 104 3.57 4.21 16.39
C THR A 104 2.07 4.12 16.14
N ALA A 105 1.67 3.80 14.92
CA ALA A 105 0.26 3.68 14.58
C ALA A 105 0.05 2.73 13.40
N GLN A 106 -1.16 2.19 13.33
CA GLN A 106 -1.73 1.57 12.14
C GLN A 106 -3.07 2.22 11.85
N LEU A 107 -3.33 2.53 10.60
CA LEU A 107 -4.58 3.15 10.18
C LEU A 107 -5.05 2.61 8.84
N ARG A 108 -6.32 2.85 8.52
CA ARG A 108 -6.88 2.61 7.19
C ARG A 108 -7.37 3.94 6.64
N LEU A 109 -7.06 4.19 5.39
CA LEU A 109 -7.69 5.29 4.65
C LEU A 109 -9.06 4.82 4.15
N PRO A 110 -10.00 5.76 3.95
CA PRO A 110 -11.26 5.42 3.29
C PRO A 110 -11.02 4.81 1.90
N PRO A 111 -11.94 3.99 1.39
CA PRO A 111 -11.83 3.44 0.04
C PRO A 111 -11.61 4.52 -1.01
N ARG A 112 -10.80 4.23 -2.02
CA ARG A 112 -10.50 5.14 -3.14
C ARG A 112 -9.89 6.49 -2.72
N VAL A 113 -9.23 6.54 -1.55
CA VAL A 113 -8.49 7.69 -1.07
C VAL A 113 -7.00 7.41 -1.17
N TYR A 114 -6.29 8.26 -1.91
CA TYR A 114 -4.86 8.11 -2.17
C TYR A 114 -4.10 9.34 -1.66
N PRO A 115 -3.12 9.19 -0.79
CA PRO A 115 -2.30 10.29 -0.30
C PRO A 115 -1.59 11.01 -1.44
N LEU A 116 -1.66 12.34 -1.45
CA LEU A 116 -0.85 13.21 -2.30
C LEU A 116 0.24 13.91 -1.49
N GLU A 117 -0.12 14.30 -0.25
CA GLU A 117 0.79 14.95 0.68
C GLU A 117 0.33 14.70 2.11
N ILE A 118 1.26 14.36 2.98
CA ILE A 118 1.01 14.16 4.40
C ILE A 118 1.71 15.29 5.17
N GLY A 119 0.95 16.30 5.56
CA GLY A 119 1.43 17.44 6.33
C GLY A 119 1.56 17.14 7.83
N ALA A 120 1.86 18.16 8.60
CA ALA A 120 1.98 18.04 10.05
C ALA A 120 0.65 17.70 10.74
N ASP A 121 -0.45 18.30 10.27
CA ASP A 121 -1.80 18.23 10.84
C ASP A 121 -2.89 17.99 9.79
N TYR A 122 -2.50 17.67 8.54
CA TYR A 122 -3.43 17.38 7.46
C TYR A 122 -2.92 16.24 6.57
N LEU A 123 -3.85 15.63 5.85
CA LEU A 123 -3.64 14.74 4.72
C LEU A 123 -4.34 15.33 3.50
N LEU A 124 -3.58 15.71 2.48
CA LEU A 124 -4.11 16.03 1.17
C LEU A 124 -4.20 14.73 0.37
N ALA A 125 -5.37 14.42 -0.15
CA ALA A 125 -5.59 13.15 -0.82
C ALA A 125 -6.47 13.30 -2.06
N LEU A 126 -6.23 12.45 -3.04
CA LEU A 126 -7.09 12.25 -4.17
C LEU A 126 -8.16 11.22 -3.80
N HIS A 127 -9.39 11.49 -4.15
CA HIS A 127 -10.54 10.59 -3.98
C HIS A 127 -11.30 10.48 -5.29
N TRP A 128 -11.64 9.25 -5.70
CA TRP A 128 -12.56 8.98 -6.81
C TRP A 128 -13.92 8.58 -6.26
N ASP A 129 -14.97 9.22 -6.78
CA ASP A 129 -16.35 8.80 -6.49
C ASP A 129 -16.76 7.57 -7.32
N GLU A 130 -18.02 7.16 -7.18
CA GLU A 130 -18.58 6.01 -7.93
C GLU A 130 -18.68 6.25 -9.44
N LEU A 131 -18.60 7.50 -9.89
CA LEU A 131 -18.61 7.92 -11.29
C LEU A 131 -17.19 8.16 -11.83
N GLU A 132 -16.16 7.78 -11.07
CA GLU A 132 -14.74 7.99 -11.40
C GLU A 132 -14.37 9.49 -11.53
N ILE A 133 -15.13 10.38 -10.86
CA ILE A 133 -14.79 11.80 -10.81
C ILE A 133 -13.76 12.01 -9.70
N GLU A 134 -12.70 12.72 -10.05
CA GLU A 134 -11.60 13.05 -9.14
C GLU A 134 -11.94 14.26 -8.26
N TYR A 135 -11.69 14.11 -6.97
CA TYR A 135 -11.77 15.18 -5.98
C TYR A 135 -10.47 15.24 -5.18
N VAL A 136 -10.06 16.45 -4.84
CA VAL A 136 -8.97 16.67 -3.88
C VAL A 136 -9.58 16.97 -2.53
N HIS A 137 -9.31 16.13 -1.55
CA HIS A 137 -9.80 16.25 -0.18
C HIS A 137 -8.68 16.63 0.77
N LEU A 138 -8.98 17.49 1.73
CA LEU A 138 -8.10 17.83 2.83
C LEU A 138 -8.70 17.28 4.13
N TYR A 139 -8.03 16.29 4.70
CA TYR A 139 -8.43 15.67 5.97
C TYR A 139 -7.58 16.25 7.12
N ALA A 140 -8.20 16.53 8.26
CA ALA A 140 -7.45 16.83 9.47
C ALA A 140 -6.76 15.58 10.00
N LEU A 141 -5.46 15.66 10.26
CA LEU A 141 -4.65 14.57 10.79
C LEU A 141 -4.38 14.79 12.29
N GLN A 142 -4.92 13.88 13.11
CA GLN A 142 -4.66 13.90 14.55
C GLN A 142 -3.56 12.89 14.88
N ARG A 143 -2.46 13.37 15.42
CA ARG A 143 -1.34 12.52 15.83
C ARG A 143 -1.42 12.17 17.30
N PRO A 144 -1.07 10.94 17.70
CA PRO A 144 -0.94 10.61 19.12
C PRO A 144 0.11 11.54 19.75
N ARG A 145 -0.20 12.08 20.94
CA ARG A 145 0.77 12.89 21.70
C ARG A 145 1.91 11.97 22.12
N ARG A 146 3.15 12.34 21.83
CA ARG A 146 4.32 11.69 22.45
C ARG A 146 4.18 11.82 23.99
N ARG A 147 4.23 10.69 24.67
CA ARG A 147 4.33 10.68 26.14
C ARG A 147 5.77 10.85 26.57
#